data_4697184ae99e75b51d058659d8c5406c
#
_entry.id   4697184ae99e75b51d058659d8c5406c
#
_cell.length_a   1.000
_cell.length_b   1.000
_cell.length_c   1.000
_cell.angle_alpha   90.00
_cell.angle_beta   90.00
_cell.angle_gamma   90.00
#
_symmetry.space_group_name_H-M   'P 1'
#
loop_
_entity.id
_entity.type
_entity.pdbx_description
1 polymer ?
#
loop_
_entity_poly.entity_id
_entity_poly.type
_entity_poly.pdbx_seq_one_letter_code
_entity_poly.pdbx_strand_id
1 'polypeptide(L)'
;VLASNMIPVYYDETNDVWKKADVSNLDKNNPWYSYNSSGEYKGMWANAVTVTSTNRTTYLNASPGTVIPMDDINTMWVWIPRFNAVTPSNYNGGTKEAPGAIDVTFVKQNETAIDAFTFGNKELSGFWYAKFETSHTTLTATAGTTDNNLGCTTTTCSNANGIIIKPNVQSLSRNNISNFFYASRSMEQSGNSFGFVSSEVDTHMSKNNEWGAVAYLTQSIYGRCISSTTCSEVYINNSLRYYTGRSGDIPSALSTSTGIYEYNQNKVESTIVEGTGTTVTPTITNDTTYPWTNNSGVYSSGNSAQYETTSTLTYTFTLIDKGVVSFDYSVSSEERYDRLKYRISKDSTIVVDTTGISGTSRGMTESLLEYENKVHVLEKGTYTLVFLYSKDDGGDGGLDKGYVKNVKVLNGAQTIDKVLPGGQNASTTGTIYGIYDMAGGLDEYVMGVYNKTISYSGFSSLPDTKYYNNYTESSYTGHALTETKNWYSDGAVFVNSSNPWFYRGGMFNNSMAAGVFKIYNSSGIYADMSSRFVITN
;
A
#
# COMPACT_ATOMS: atom_id res chain seq x y z
N VAL A 1 7.56 23.75 5.66
CA VAL A 1 7.93 24.89 4.81
C VAL A 1 8.04 24.41 3.37
N LEU A 2 7.42 25.13 2.42
CA LEU A 2 7.59 24.86 0.99
C LEU A 2 8.99 25.28 0.55
N ALA A 3 9.67 24.42 -0.20
CA ALA A 3 10.87 24.84 -0.93
C ALA A 3 10.48 25.72 -2.13
N SER A 4 11.40 26.57 -2.55
CA SER A 4 11.24 27.33 -3.81
C SER A 4 10.92 26.34 -4.95
N ASN A 5 9.99 26.74 -5.81
CA ASN A 5 9.51 25.96 -6.95
C ASN A 5 8.65 24.72 -6.63
N MET A 6 8.35 24.44 -5.38
CA MET A 6 7.26 23.52 -5.01
C MET A 6 5.92 24.25 -5.05
N ILE A 7 4.90 23.58 -5.57
CA ILE A 7 3.55 24.12 -5.69
C ILE A 7 2.64 23.37 -4.75
N PRO A 8 2.00 24.04 -3.76
CA PRO A 8 1.04 23.39 -2.88
C PRO A 8 -0.21 23.01 -3.67
N VAL A 9 -0.75 21.83 -3.42
CA VAL A 9 -1.91 21.32 -4.15
C VAL A 9 -2.95 20.71 -3.22
N TYR A 10 -4.21 20.79 -3.65
CA TYR A 10 -5.31 20.02 -3.09
C TYR A 10 -6.04 19.28 -4.21
N TYR A 11 -6.82 18.28 -3.83
CA TYR A 11 -7.54 17.44 -4.78
C TYR A 11 -9.02 17.83 -4.86
N ASP A 12 -9.51 18.03 -6.05
CA ASP A 12 -10.91 18.24 -6.35
C ASP A 12 -11.57 16.89 -6.71
N GLU A 13 -12.25 16.29 -5.75
CA GLU A 13 -12.89 14.99 -5.92
C GLU A 13 -14.02 15.00 -6.97
N THR A 14 -14.68 16.14 -7.16
CA THR A 14 -15.78 16.27 -8.13
C THR A 14 -15.27 16.18 -9.56
N ASN A 15 -14.11 16.79 -9.83
CA ASN A 15 -13.52 16.85 -11.16
C ASN A 15 -12.35 15.88 -11.36
N ASP A 16 -11.98 15.14 -10.32
CA ASP A 16 -10.86 14.17 -10.34
C ASP A 16 -9.54 14.81 -10.78
N VAL A 17 -9.21 15.97 -10.23
CA VAL A 17 -8.01 16.75 -10.59
C VAL A 17 -7.32 17.36 -9.40
N TRP A 18 -6.00 17.52 -9.51
CA TRP A 18 -5.21 18.32 -8.58
C TRP A 18 -5.27 19.80 -8.96
N LYS A 19 -5.42 20.65 -7.96
CA LYS A 19 -5.49 22.10 -8.10
C LYS A 19 -4.48 22.77 -7.20
N LYS A 20 -3.98 23.95 -7.63
CA LYS A 20 -3.13 24.79 -6.80
C LYS A 20 -3.89 25.21 -5.53
N ALA A 21 -3.28 24.97 -4.38
CA ALA A 21 -3.82 25.35 -3.08
C ALA A 21 -3.43 26.79 -2.70
N ASP A 22 -4.27 27.41 -1.87
CA ASP A 22 -3.93 28.65 -1.15
C ASP A 22 -3.41 28.28 0.25
N VAL A 23 -2.13 28.48 0.47
CA VAL A 23 -1.49 28.16 1.76
C VAL A 23 -1.87 29.12 2.87
N SER A 24 -2.48 30.26 2.56
CA SER A 24 -2.95 31.25 3.53
C SER A 24 -4.37 30.98 4.02
N ASN A 25 -5.11 30.10 3.33
CA ASN A 25 -6.51 29.80 3.62
C ASN A 25 -6.76 28.28 3.72
N LEU A 26 -7.30 27.85 4.85
CA LEU A 26 -7.60 26.44 5.17
C LEU A 26 -9.12 26.24 5.29
N ASP A 27 -9.90 26.76 4.37
CA ASP A 27 -11.33 26.51 4.34
C ASP A 27 -11.69 25.20 3.59
N LYS A 28 -12.93 24.79 3.67
CA LYS A 28 -13.44 23.55 3.07
C LYS A 28 -13.34 23.50 1.55
N ASN A 29 -13.22 24.64 0.89
CA ASN A 29 -13.14 24.72 -0.57
C ASN A 29 -11.70 24.69 -1.07
N ASN A 30 -10.72 24.83 -0.17
CA ASN A 30 -9.31 24.85 -0.50
C ASN A 30 -8.46 24.26 0.65
N PRO A 31 -8.75 23.06 1.14
CA PRO A 31 -8.01 22.46 2.24
C PRO A 31 -6.61 22.07 1.78
N TRP A 32 -5.60 22.50 2.51
CA TRP A 32 -4.22 22.13 2.18
C TRP A 32 -3.46 21.54 3.36
N TYR A 33 -3.57 22.14 4.54
CA TYR A 33 -2.83 21.74 5.73
C TYR A 33 -3.79 21.62 6.90
N SER A 34 -4.25 20.41 7.22
CA SER A 34 -5.28 20.24 8.23
C SER A 34 -4.79 19.45 9.45
N TYR A 35 -4.27 18.24 9.26
CA TYR A 35 -3.84 17.32 10.33
C TYR A 35 -4.87 17.19 11.46
N ASN A 36 -6.14 17.13 11.11
CA ASN A 36 -7.23 16.97 12.06
C ASN A 36 -7.37 15.49 12.46
N SER A 37 -7.72 15.26 13.73
CA SER A 37 -7.97 13.92 14.27
C SER A 37 -9.39 13.40 13.98
N SER A 38 -10.30 14.30 13.54
CA SER A 38 -11.70 13.97 13.27
C SER A 38 -12.32 14.97 12.29
N GLY A 39 -13.53 14.65 11.81
CA GLY A 39 -14.32 15.51 10.94
C GLY A 39 -13.94 15.41 9.46
N GLU A 40 -14.47 16.33 8.66
CA GLU A 40 -14.37 16.36 7.20
C GLU A 40 -12.93 16.42 6.69
N TYR A 41 -12.02 17.06 7.44
CA TYR A 41 -10.63 17.25 7.03
C TYR A 41 -9.65 16.27 7.68
N LYS A 42 -10.15 15.21 8.31
CA LYS A 42 -9.29 14.16 8.86
C LYS A 42 -8.51 13.49 7.73
N GLY A 43 -7.21 13.28 7.94
CA GLY A 43 -6.34 12.62 6.97
C GLY A 43 -5.98 13.48 5.76
N MET A 44 -6.24 14.77 5.79
CA MET A 44 -5.84 15.73 4.77
C MET A 44 -4.44 16.27 5.11
N TRP A 45 -3.43 15.48 4.82
CA TRP A 45 -2.04 15.91 4.96
C TRP A 45 -1.66 16.83 3.80
N ALA A 46 -0.80 17.81 4.05
CA ALA A 46 -0.40 18.77 3.03
C ALA A 46 0.35 18.09 1.88
N ASN A 47 -0.08 18.35 0.66
CA ASN A 47 0.54 17.85 -0.57
C ASN A 47 1.16 19.00 -1.36
N ALA A 48 2.32 18.76 -1.96
CA ALA A 48 2.96 19.67 -2.89
C ALA A 48 3.54 18.89 -4.07
N VAL A 49 3.73 19.59 -5.18
CA VAL A 49 4.26 19.00 -6.42
C VAL A 49 5.41 19.81 -6.97
N THR A 50 6.29 19.16 -7.73
CA THR A 50 7.12 19.83 -8.73
C THR A 50 6.53 19.57 -10.10
N VAL A 51 6.64 20.54 -10.99
CA VAL A 51 6.11 20.45 -12.35
C VAL A 51 7.23 20.56 -13.37
N THR A 52 6.93 20.22 -14.62
CA THR A 52 7.86 20.35 -15.73
C THR A 52 8.46 21.76 -15.78
N SER A 53 9.74 21.87 -16.12
CA SER A 53 10.44 23.15 -16.17
C SER A 53 9.76 24.17 -17.09
N THR A 54 9.15 23.71 -18.17
CA THR A 54 8.42 24.54 -19.14
C THR A 54 7.20 25.23 -18.51
N ASN A 55 6.46 24.53 -17.65
CA ASN A 55 5.21 25.03 -17.07
C ASN A 55 5.37 25.61 -15.66
N ARG A 56 6.56 25.51 -15.07
CA ARG A 56 6.81 25.89 -13.67
C ARG A 56 6.43 27.33 -13.35
N THR A 57 6.92 28.28 -14.12
CA THR A 57 6.63 29.71 -13.90
C THR A 57 5.14 30.01 -14.03
N THR A 58 4.45 29.35 -14.97
CA THR A 58 3.01 29.49 -15.15
C THR A 58 2.26 29.06 -13.89
N TYR A 59 2.54 27.90 -13.34
CA TYR A 59 1.84 27.40 -12.15
C TYR A 59 2.25 28.12 -10.87
N LEU A 60 3.50 28.56 -10.74
CA LEU A 60 3.92 29.37 -9.60
C LEU A 60 3.15 30.69 -9.53
N ASN A 61 2.86 31.31 -10.66
CA ASN A 61 2.14 32.58 -10.75
C ASN A 61 0.62 32.43 -10.89
N ALA A 62 0.11 31.21 -11.07
CA ALA A 62 -1.32 30.95 -11.20
C ALA A 62 -2.07 31.23 -9.89
N SER A 63 -3.34 31.59 -10.00
CA SER A 63 -4.21 31.74 -8.84
C SER A 63 -4.53 30.36 -8.19
N PRO A 64 -4.81 30.33 -6.88
CA PRO A 64 -5.40 29.16 -6.23
C PRO A 64 -6.62 28.66 -7.00
N GLY A 65 -6.82 27.33 -7.04
CA GLY A 65 -7.89 26.69 -7.81
C GLY A 65 -7.52 26.36 -9.27
N THR A 66 -6.36 26.83 -9.76
CA THR A 66 -5.87 26.45 -11.10
C THR A 66 -5.56 24.96 -11.14
N VAL A 67 -6.09 24.25 -12.13
CA VAL A 67 -5.84 22.81 -12.37
C VAL A 67 -4.39 22.61 -12.79
N ILE A 68 -3.75 21.62 -12.19
CA ILE A 68 -2.41 21.15 -12.55
C ILE A 68 -2.54 19.73 -13.09
N PRO A 69 -2.53 19.52 -14.41
CA PRO A 69 -2.68 18.21 -15.00
C PRO A 69 -1.57 17.24 -14.55
N MET A 70 -1.89 15.97 -14.41
CA MET A 70 -0.91 14.94 -13.99
C MET A 70 0.27 14.83 -14.96
N ASP A 71 0.07 15.13 -16.24
CA ASP A 71 1.14 15.12 -17.24
C ASP A 71 2.17 16.23 -17.01
N ASP A 72 1.78 17.33 -16.38
CA ASP A 72 2.68 18.42 -16.02
C ASP A 72 3.40 18.20 -14.68
N ILE A 73 2.98 17.23 -13.89
CA ILE A 73 3.58 16.91 -12.59
C ILE A 73 4.77 15.97 -12.79
N ASN A 74 5.92 16.33 -12.21
CA ASN A 74 7.10 15.48 -12.13
C ASN A 74 7.10 14.66 -10.83
N THR A 75 6.95 15.34 -9.69
CA THR A 75 7.04 14.69 -8.38
C THR A 75 5.96 15.19 -7.43
N MET A 76 5.46 14.30 -6.60
CA MET A 76 4.44 14.57 -5.57
C MET A 76 4.99 14.26 -4.19
N TRP A 77 4.71 15.13 -3.25
CA TRP A 77 5.25 15.11 -1.89
C TRP A 77 4.17 15.32 -0.86
N VAL A 78 4.35 14.71 0.32
CA VAL A 78 3.47 14.87 1.48
C VAL A 78 4.30 15.40 2.64
N TRP A 79 3.80 16.44 3.31
CA TRP A 79 4.46 17.04 4.46
C TRP A 79 4.26 16.17 5.72
N ILE A 80 5.34 15.89 6.41
CA ILE A 80 5.34 15.26 7.73
C ILE A 80 5.76 16.32 8.75
N PRO A 81 4.81 16.85 9.52
CA PRO A 81 5.10 17.89 10.50
C PRO A 81 5.86 17.31 11.70
N ARG A 82 6.66 18.13 12.36
CA ARG A 82 7.39 17.76 13.58
C ARG A 82 6.43 17.31 14.68
N PHE A 83 6.71 16.16 15.27
CA PHE A 83 5.95 15.62 16.39
C PHE A 83 6.83 14.84 17.37
N ASN A 84 6.33 14.67 18.58
CA ASN A 84 6.77 13.67 19.52
C ASN A 84 5.77 12.50 19.54
N ALA A 85 6.25 11.30 19.88
CA ALA A 85 5.42 10.11 19.99
C ALA A 85 5.76 9.36 21.28
N VAL A 86 4.74 8.80 21.91
CA VAL A 86 4.93 7.84 22.99
C VAL A 86 5.37 6.51 22.35
N THR A 87 6.51 5.96 22.80
CA THR A 87 7.02 4.69 22.29
C THR A 87 5.97 3.59 22.45
N PRO A 88 5.56 2.91 21.36
CA PRO A 88 4.58 1.84 21.43
C PRO A 88 5.01 0.66 22.31
N SER A 89 4.04 0.01 22.95
CA SER A 89 4.27 -1.22 23.74
C SER A 89 3.01 -2.10 23.72
N ASN A 90 3.19 -3.42 23.77
CA ASN A 90 2.09 -4.39 23.91
C ASN A 90 0.93 -4.12 22.94
N TYR A 91 1.24 -3.86 21.66
CA TYR A 91 0.26 -3.49 20.61
C TYR A 91 -0.63 -2.29 21.00
N ASN A 92 -0.13 -1.41 21.91
CA ASN A 92 -0.87 -0.24 22.42
C ASN A 92 -2.30 -0.55 22.91
N GLY A 93 -2.45 -1.67 23.63
CA GLY A 93 -3.73 -2.10 24.15
C GLY A 93 -4.65 -2.81 23.15
N GLY A 94 -4.19 -2.98 21.93
CA GLY A 94 -4.83 -3.81 20.90
C GLY A 94 -4.30 -5.25 20.86
N THR A 95 -4.43 -5.87 19.70
CA THR A 95 -3.89 -7.19 19.39
C THR A 95 -2.83 -7.11 18.30
N LYS A 96 -2.17 -8.21 18.00
CA LYS A 96 -1.23 -8.32 16.88
C LYS A 96 -1.89 -7.92 15.54
N GLU A 97 -3.13 -8.37 15.32
CA GLU A 97 -3.89 -8.15 14.09
C GLU A 97 -4.59 -6.79 14.05
N ALA A 98 -4.79 -6.16 15.22
CA ALA A 98 -5.45 -4.87 15.37
C ALA A 98 -4.76 -4.04 16.45
N PRO A 99 -3.55 -3.53 16.20
CA PRO A 99 -2.84 -2.69 17.16
C PRO A 99 -3.59 -1.36 17.41
N GLY A 100 -3.46 -0.85 18.63
CA GLY A 100 -4.01 0.45 19.00
C GLY A 100 -3.21 1.63 18.42
N ALA A 101 -3.76 2.83 18.57
CA ALA A 101 -3.15 4.05 18.06
C ALA A 101 -1.84 4.39 18.81
N ILE A 102 -0.88 4.91 18.06
CA ILE A 102 0.31 5.55 18.62
C ILE A 102 -0.07 6.98 19.03
N ASP A 103 0.29 7.34 20.25
CA ASP A 103 0.03 8.68 20.77
C ASP A 103 1.05 9.67 20.20
N VAL A 104 0.57 10.56 19.33
CA VAL A 104 1.35 11.56 18.60
C VAL A 104 0.93 12.94 19.06
N THR A 105 1.91 13.78 19.37
CA THR A 105 1.71 15.19 19.72
C THR A 105 2.58 16.07 18.81
N PHE A 106 1.96 16.96 18.04
CA PHE A 106 2.69 17.94 17.25
C PHE A 106 3.41 18.95 18.15
N VAL A 107 4.67 19.21 17.84
CA VAL A 107 5.55 20.05 18.67
C VAL A 107 6.27 21.08 17.79
N LYS A 108 6.70 22.18 18.43
CA LYS A 108 7.49 23.23 17.77
C LYS A 108 8.98 22.89 17.81
N GLN A 109 9.78 23.64 17.05
CA GLN A 109 11.22 23.64 17.24
C GLN A 109 11.56 24.04 18.68
N ASN A 110 12.64 23.52 19.22
CA ASN A 110 13.06 23.59 20.63
C ASN A 110 12.18 22.80 21.63
N GLU A 111 11.18 22.07 21.18
CA GLU A 111 10.45 21.09 21.98
C GLU A 111 10.92 19.67 21.60
N THR A 112 10.79 18.72 22.53
CA THR A 112 11.20 17.34 22.31
C THR A 112 10.39 16.70 21.20
N ALA A 113 11.08 16.12 20.21
CA ALA A 113 10.49 15.35 19.12
C ALA A 113 11.25 14.04 18.94
N ILE A 114 10.69 13.12 18.17
CA ILE A 114 11.42 11.92 17.73
C ILE A 114 12.59 12.32 16.84
N ASP A 115 13.63 11.49 16.77
CA ASP A 115 14.92 11.81 16.15
C ASP A 115 14.87 12.02 14.63
N ALA A 116 13.81 11.53 13.96
CA ALA A 116 13.58 11.80 12.54
C ALA A 116 13.53 13.31 12.20
N PHE A 117 13.21 14.16 13.17
CA PHE A 117 13.17 15.61 13.02
C PHE A 117 14.46 16.32 13.41
N THR A 118 15.56 15.55 13.48
CA THR A 118 16.92 16.08 13.60
C THR A 118 17.76 15.60 12.43
N PHE A 119 18.26 16.54 11.63
CA PHE A 119 19.04 16.24 10.43
C PHE A 119 20.45 16.84 10.58
N GLY A 120 21.42 15.98 10.87
CA GLY A 120 22.72 16.43 11.34
C GLY A 120 22.60 17.20 12.65
N ASN A 121 22.95 18.48 12.62
CA ASN A 121 22.82 19.38 13.77
C ASN A 121 21.59 20.30 13.69
N LYS A 122 20.72 20.10 12.70
CA LYS A 122 19.57 20.97 12.44
C LYS A 122 18.29 20.32 12.96
N GLU A 123 17.52 21.07 13.73
CA GLU A 123 16.14 20.72 14.04
C GLU A 123 15.23 21.08 12.87
N LEU A 124 14.40 20.12 12.44
CA LEU A 124 13.45 20.29 11.37
C LEU A 124 12.07 20.62 11.93
N SER A 125 11.34 21.52 11.29
CA SER A 125 9.91 21.72 11.53
C SER A 125 9.05 20.60 10.93
N GLY A 126 9.64 19.75 10.12
CA GLY A 126 9.08 18.62 9.39
C GLY A 126 9.91 18.33 8.16
N PHE A 127 9.45 17.39 7.36
CA PHE A 127 10.08 17.05 6.07
C PHE A 127 9.03 16.67 5.02
N TRP A 128 9.37 16.81 3.75
CA TRP A 128 8.59 16.32 2.63
C TRP A 128 8.96 14.88 2.31
N TYR A 129 7.99 14.00 2.31
CA TYR A 129 8.16 12.57 2.01
C TYR A 129 7.54 12.27 0.66
N ALA A 130 8.23 11.52 -0.18
CA ALA A 130 7.72 11.14 -1.50
C ALA A 130 6.37 10.42 -1.37
N LYS A 131 5.37 10.89 -2.12
CA LYS A 131 3.99 10.38 -2.04
C LYS A 131 3.86 8.95 -2.54
N PHE A 132 4.69 8.55 -3.49
CA PHE A 132 4.75 7.23 -4.14
C PHE A 132 6.18 6.72 -4.16
N GLU A 133 6.35 5.43 -4.43
CA GLU A 133 7.66 4.89 -4.77
C GLU A 133 8.29 5.67 -5.93
N THR A 134 9.61 5.76 -5.93
CA THR A 134 10.36 6.43 -6.99
C THR A 134 10.21 5.70 -8.31
N SER A 135 10.07 6.44 -9.40
CA SER A 135 10.04 5.95 -10.76
C SER A 135 10.97 6.75 -11.67
N HIS A 136 11.00 6.42 -12.95
CA HIS A 136 11.82 7.11 -13.95
C HIS A 136 11.10 7.17 -15.30
N THR A 137 11.28 8.25 -16.04
CA THR A 137 10.59 8.50 -17.33
C THR A 137 10.91 7.48 -18.42
N THR A 138 12.02 6.73 -18.32
CA THR A 138 12.41 5.70 -19.29
C THR A 138 11.74 4.36 -19.07
N LEU A 139 11.02 4.17 -17.94
CA LEU A 139 10.32 2.94 -17.66
C LEU A 139 9.03 2.86 -18.47
N THR A 140 8.81 1.72 -19.11
CA THR A 140 7.62 1.48 -19.91
C THR A 140 6.65 0.57 -19.18
N ALA A 141 5.37 0.83 -19.32
CA ALA A 141 4.28 0.09 -18.70
C ALA A 141 4.25 -1.43 -19.01
N THR A 142 4.98 -1.86 -20.02
CA THR A 142 5.04 -3.26 -20.45
C THR A 142 6.21 -4.05 -19.86
N ALA A 143 7.17 -3.37 -19.29
CA ALA A 143 8.35 -4.00 -18.71
C ALA A 143 8.08 -4.40 -17.25
N GLY A 144 7.46 -5.53 -17.01
CA GLY A 144 7.48 -6.20 -15.70
C GLY A 144 8.85 -6.82 -15.40
N THR A 145 9.93 -6.25 -15.89
CA THR A 145 11.29 -6.80 -15.82
C THR A 145 12.27 -5.63 -15.88
N THR A 146 13.00 -5.40 -14.90
CA THR A 146 14.19 -6.07 -14.54
C THR A 146 15.49 -5.27 -14.60
N ASP A 147 15.77 -4.35 -15.50
CA ASP A 147 17.04 -3.63 -15.56
C ASP A 147 16.83 -2.13 -15.64
N ASN A 148 16.42 -1.56 -14.50
CA ASN A 148 16.24 -0.12 -14.35
C ASN A 148 17.52 0.53 -13.83
N ASN A 149 18.64 0.20 -14.47
CA ASN A 149 19.90 0.79 -14.07
C ASN A 149 19.90 2.29 -14.33
N LEU A 150 19.96 3.07 -13.26
CA LEU A 150 20.07 4.54 -13.34
C LEU A 150 21.41 5.01 -13.90
N GLY A 151 22.36 4.13 -14.10
CA GLY A 151 23.73 4.49 -14.48
C GLY A 151 24.50 5.26 -13.39
N CYS A 152 23.99 5.26 -12.17
CA CYS A 152 24.61 5.96 -11.04
C CYS A 152 25.62 5.04 -10.36
N THR A 153 26.88 5.17 -10.65
CA THR A 153 27.98 4.38 -10.04
C THR A 153 28.84 5.16 -9.07
N THR A 154 28.65 6.48 -8.98
CA THR A 154 29.48 7.40 -8.21
C THR A 154 28.62 8.51 -7.60
N THR A 155 29.23 9.62 -7.20
CA THR A 155 28.57 10.80 -6.63
C THR A 155 27.64 11.54 -7.59
N THR A 156 27.62 11.19 -8.87
CA THR A 156 26.74 11.81 -9.87
C THR A 156 25.89 10.76 -10.57
N CYS A 157 24.59 11.00 -10.67
CA CYS A 157 23.67 10.18 -11.43
C CYS A 157 23.25 10.94 -12.69
N SER A 158 23.66 10.46 -13.86
CA SER A 158 23.38 11.14 -15.14
C SER A 158 21.89 11.17 -15.48
N ASN A 159 21.10 10.24 -14.96
CA ASN A 159 19.68 10.08 -15.27
C ASN A 159 18.73 10.67 -14.20
N ALA A 160 19.25 11.41 -13.20
CA ALA A 160 18.42 11.93 -12.11
C ALA A 160 17.28 12.85 -12.58
N ASN A 161 17.49 13.59 -13.64
CA ASN A 161 16.46 14.45 -14.21
C ASN A 161 15.25 13.70 -14.77
N GLY A 162 15.37 12.40 -14.98
CA GLY A 162 14.27 11.51 -15.35
C GLY A 162 13.48 10.95 -14.16
N ILE A 163 13.86 11.25 -12.92
CA ILE A 163 13.12 10.82 -11.74
C ILE A 163 11.72 11.41 -11.75
N ILE A 164 10.73 10.55 -11.54
CA ILE A 164 9.34 10.92 -11.33
C ILE A 164 8.80 10.25 -10.07
N ILE A 165 7.90 10.95 -9.39
CA ILE A 165 7.20 10.46 -8.20
C ILE A 165 5.73 10.79 -8.38
N LYS A 166 4.98 9.90 -8.99
CA LYS A 166 3.56 10.07 -9.30
C LYS A 166 2.84 8.74 -9.42
N PRO A 167 1.49 8.74 -9.42
CA PRO A 167 0.73 7.50 -9.51
C PRO A 167 0.77 6.89 -10.91
N ASN A 168 0.39 5.62 -10.99
CA ASN A 168 0.19 4.87 -12.25
C ASN A 168 1.42 4.78 -13.15
N VAL A 169 2.61 4.84 -12.56
CA VAL A 169 3.89 4.62 -13.25
C VAL A 169 4.60 3.41 -12.64
N GLN A 170 5.47 2.77 -13.39
CA GLN A 170 6.21 1.62 -12.90
C GLN A 170 7.31 2.08 -11.92
N SER A 171 7.40 1.43 -10.77
CA SER A 171 8.44 1.72 -9.78
C SER A 171 9.83 1.38 -10.30
N LEU A 172 10.79 2.24 -9.99
CA LEU A 172 12.20 2.02 -10.26
C LEU A 172 12.74 0.90 -9.37
N SER A 173 13.39 -0.09 -9.96
CA SER A 173 13.88 -1.25 -9.23
C SER A 173 15.28 -1.68 -9.67
N ARG A 174 15.80 -2.75 -9.08
CA ARG A 174 17.06 -3.40 -9.45
C ARG A 174 18.27 -2.45 -9.48
N ASN A 175 18.40 -1.63 -8.45
CA ASN A 175 19.54 -0.75 -8.26
C ASN A 175 20.22 -1.01 -6.91
N ASN A 176 21.50 -0.68 -6.81
CA ASN A 176 22.20 -0.60 -5.55
C ASN A 176 21.59 0.49 -4.67
N ILE A 177 21.74 0.34 -3.37
CA ILE A 177 21.38 1.38 -2.39
C ILE A 177 22.10 2.69 -2.72
N SER A 178 23.39 2.62 -3.07
CA SER A 178 24.18 3.79 -3.48
C SER A 178 23.61 4.49 -4.71
N ASN A 179 23.10 3.75 -5.70
CA ASN A 179 22.47 4.33 -6.88
C ASN A 179 21.22 5.12 -6.52
N PHE A 180 20.33 4.56 -5.70
CA PHE A 180 19.16 5.27 -5.19
C PHE A 180 19.56 6.51 -4.38
N PHE A 181 20.57 6.38 -3.51
CA PHE A 181 21.06 7.50 -2.72
C PHE A 181 21.59 8.62 -3.61
N TYR A 182 22.47 8.33 -4.56
CA TYR A 182 23.01 9.38 -5.46
C TYR A 182 21.95 9.97 -6.39
N ALA A 183 20.97 9.17 -6.83
CA ALA A 183 19.82 9.67 -7.57
C ALA A 183 19.04 10.70 -6.75
N SER A 184 18.77 10.42 -5.47
CA SER A 184 18.09 11.38 -4.60
C SER A 184 18.90 12.67 -4.41
N ARG A 185 20.22 12.54 -4.18
CA ARG A 185 21.12 13.70 -3.99
C ARG A 185 21.24 14.57 -5.25
N SER A 186 21.13 13.97 -6.42
CA SER A 186 21.25 14.70 -7.68
C SER A 186 20.02 15.58 -8.01
N MET A 187 18.90 15.38 -7.32
CA MET A 187 17.69 16.22 -7.52
C MET A 187 17.91 17.70 -7.16
N GLU A 188 18.87 18.04 -6.31
CA GLU A 188 19.21 19.42 -5.94
C GLU A 188 20.48 19.97 -6.62
N GLN A 189 21.13 19.18 -7.49
CA GLN A 189 22.31 19.64 -8.21
C GLN A 189 21.96 20.76 -9.21
N SER A 190 22.95 21.59 -9.51
CA SER A 190 22.80 22.65 -10.51
C SER A 190 22.32 22.09 -11.84
N GLY A 191 21.30 22.72 -12.43
CA GLY A 191 20.69 22.28 -13.69
C GLY A 191 19.65 21.16 -13.56
N ASN A 192 19.23 20.81 -12.33
CA ASN A 192 18.16 19.83 -12.13
C ASN A 192 16.83 20.29 -12.74
N SER A 193 16.00 19.32 -13.14
CA SER A 193 14.69 19.60 -13.77
C SER A 193 13.59 19.97 -12.76
N PHE A 194 13.82 19.79 -11.45
CA PHE A 194 12.81 20.00 -10.41
C PHE A 194 12.72 21.44 -9.94
N GLY A 195 13.76 22.24 -10.18
CA GLY A 195 13.88 23.60 -9.70
C GLY A 195 14.34 23.71 -8.25
N PHE A 196 14.91 22.66 -7.70
CA PHE A 196 15.47 22.68 -6.35
C PHE A 196 16.80 23.41 -6.30
N VAL A 197 17.02 24.11 -5.20
CA VAL A 197 18.24 24.87 -4.93
C VAL A 197 18.93 24.27 -3.71
N SER A 198 20.15 23.80 -3.87
CA SER A 198 20.90 23.09 -2.82
C SER A 198 21.21 23.92 -1.56
N SER A 199 21.08 25.24 -1.61
CA SER A 199 21.16 26.11 -0.44
C SER A 199 19.87 26.18 0.38
N GLU A 200 18.75 25.70 -0.17
CA GLU A 200 17.42 25.77 0.45
C GLU A 200 16.94 24.39 0.90
N VAL A 201 17.33 23.34 0.18
CA VAL A 201 16.87 21.96 0.43
C VAL A 201 18.03 20.99 0.49
N ASP A 202 17.80 19.88 1.19
CA ASP A 202 18.61 18.68 1.15
C ASP A 202 17.70 17.54 0.67
N THR A 203 17.96 17.02 -0.53
CA THR A 203 17.23 15.87 -1.10
C THR A 203 18.02 14.59 -0.84
N HIS A 204 17.41 13.61 -0.23
CA HIS A 204 18.09 12.36 0.12
C HIS A 204 17.16 11.16 0.08
N MET A 205 17.74 9.97 0.09
CA MET A 205 17.02 8.71 0.20
C MET A 205 16.50 8.56 1.63
N SER A 206 15.26 8.10 1.79
CA SER A 206 14.61 7.92 3.09
C SER A 206 15.50 7.15 4.07
N LYS A 207 15.70 7.73 5.24
CA LYS A 207 16.31 7.05 6.38
C LYS A 207 15.28 6.17 7.09
N ASN A 208 15.78 5.23 7.89
CA ASN A 208 14.89 4.33 8.62
C ASN A 208 14.06 5.04 9.70
N ASN A 209 14.59 6.08 10.35
CA ASN A 209 13.84 6.89 11.30
C ASN A 209 12.78 7.78 10.63
N GLU A 210 12.99 8.21 9.38
CA GLU A 210 12.00 8.97 8.60
C GLU A 210 10.82 8.07 8.19
N TRP A 211 11.11 6.84 7.73
CA TRP A 211 10.07 5.82 7.55
C TRP A 211 9.30 5.57 8.86
N GLY A 212 10.02 5.41 9.96
CA GLY A 212 9.43 5.21 11.29
C GLY A 212 8.51 6.36 11.72
N ALA A 213 8.89 7.61 11.43
CA ALA A 213 8.04 8.76 11.68
C ALA A 213 6.72 8.69 10.88
N VAL A 214 6.80 8.37 9.59
CA VAL A 214 5.60 8.19 8.76
C VAL A 214 4.74 7.04 9.29
N ALA A 215 5.34 5.92 9.67
CA ALA A 215 4.62 4.78 10.24
C ALA A 215 3.89 5.14 11.54
N TYR A 216 4.54 5.88 12.43
CA TYR A 216 3.93 6.37 13.68
C TYR A 216 2.75 7.29 13.41
N LEU A 217 2.92 8.26 12.51
CA LEU A 217 1.86 9.19 12.17
C LEU A 217 0.69 8.47 11.47
N THR A 218 0.98 7.46 10.65
CA THR A 218 -0.03 6.58 10.01
C THR A 218 -0.88 5.87 11.07
N GLN A 219 -0.26 5.29 12.09
CA GLN A 219 -0.94 4.56 13.18
C GLN A 219 -1.41 5.49 14.30
N SER A 220 -1.73 6.72 14.02
CA SER A 220 -2.25 7.69 14.97
C SER A 220 -3.67 8.14 14.60
N ILE A 221 -4.28 8.90 15.51
CA ILE A 221 -5.58 9.55 15.24
C ILE A 221 -5.53 10.54 14.06
N TYR A 222 -4.35 10.97 13.65
CA TYR A 222 -4.14 11.83 12.48
C TYR A 222 -4.00 11.06 11.16
N GLY A 223 -3.85 9.75 11.23
CA GLY A 223 -3.75 8.83 10.09
C GLY A 223 -4.92 7.84 10.06
N ARG A 224 -4.61 6.57 10.29
CA ARG A 224 -5.55 5.45 10.10
C ARG A 224 -6.42 5.12 11.34
N CYS A 225 -6.22 5.78 12.47
CA CYS A 225 -6.98 5.50 13.70
C CYS A 225 -8.14 6.47 13.88
N ILE A 226 -9.31 5.95 14.26
CA ILE A 226 -10.50 6.74 14.60
C ILE A 226 -10.64 6.94 16.12
N SER A 227 -9.90 6.15 16.90
CA SER A 227 -9.78 6.25 18.36
C SER A 227 -8.44 5.70 18.82
N SER A 228 -8.17 5.74 20.11
CA SER A 228 -6.94 5.14 20.69
C SER A 228 -6.85 3.62 20.51
N THR A 229 -7.97 2.94 20.27
CA THR A 229 -8.02 1.47 20.19
C THR A 229 -8.53 0.95 18.85
N THR A 230 -8.97 1.83 17.94
CA THR A 230 -9.56 1.44 16.67
C THR A 230 -8.80 2.07 15.51
N CYS A 231 -8.02 1.26 14.83
CA CYS A 231 -7.24 1.63 13.66
C CYS A 231 -7.59 0.71 12.49
N SER A 232 -7.40 1.20 11.28
CA SER A 232 -7.49 0.39 10.06
C SER A 232 -6.10 0.19 9.48
N GLU A 233 -5.85 -0.99 8.96
CA GLU A 233 -4.61 -1.31 8.26
C GLU A 233 -4.50 -0.58 6.92
N VAL A 234 -3.29 -0.28 6.48
CA VAL A 234 -3.00 0.22 5.14
C VAL A 234 -3.06 -0.95 4.17
N TYR A 235 -3.88 -0.85 3.13
CA TYR A 235 -3.99 -1.90 2.13
C TYR A 235 -2.74 -1.98 1.27
N ILE A 236 -2.38 -3.19 0.86
CA ILE A 236 -1.20 -3.37 0.03
C ILE A 236 -1.45 -2.92 -1.41
N ASN A 237 -0.42 -2.36 -2.01
CA ASN A 237 -0.33 -2.25 -3.46
C ASN A 237 -0.04 -3.65 -4.05
N ASN A 238 -1.06 -4.29 -4.60
CA ASN A 238 -0.99 -5.64 -5.14
C ASN A 238 -0.69 -5.71 -6.65
N SER A 239 -0.15 -4.64 -7.21
CA SER A 239 0.15 -4.57 -8.65
C SER A 239 1.32 -5.46 -9.05
N LEU A 240 1.04 -6.54 -9.77
CA LEU A 240 2.04 -7.46 -10.33
C LEU A 240 3.09 -6.76 -11.22
N ARG A 241 2.76 -5.60 -11.79
CA ARG A 241 3.64 -4.83 -12.68
C ARG A 241 4.31 -3.65 -11.99
N TYR A 242 4.23 -3.59 -10.65
CA TYR A 242 4.85 -2.54 -9.84
C TYR A 242 4.37 -1.11 -10.16
N TYR A 243 3.09 -0.97 -10.53
CA TYR A 243 2.50 0.36 -10.69
C TYR A 243 2.29 1.03 -9.34
N THR A 244 2.74 2.26 -9.24
CA THR A 244 2.58 3.09 -8.05
C THR A 244 1.13 3.46 -7.77
N GLY A 245 0.78 3.60 -6.50
CA GLY A 245 -0.53 4.09 -6.07
C GLY A 245 -1.68 3.12 -6.31
N ARG A 246 -1.42 1.82 -6.36
CA ARG A 246 -2.46 0.80 -6.48
C ARG A 246 -2.89 0.28 -5.12
N SER A 247 -4.10 -0.24 -5.04
CA SER A 247 -4.67 -0.85 -3.85
C SER A 247 -5.44 -2.12 -4.20
N GLY A 248 -5.33 -3.14 -3.37
CA GLY A 248 -6.21 -4.30 -3.42
C GLY A 248 -7.57 -4.04 -2.76
N ASP A 249 -8.44 -5.06 -2.79
CA ASP A 249 -9.77 -5.06 -2.16
C ASP A 249 -9.72 -5.17 -0.63
N ILE A 250 -8.69 -5.79 -0.11
CA ILE A 250 -8.47 -6.07 1.32
C ILE A 250 -7.01 -5.76 1.69
N PRO A 251 -6.68 -5.56 2.98
CA PRO A 251 -5.31 -5.22 3.40
C PRO A 251 -4.25 -6.22 2.93
N SER A 252 -4.56 -7.51 2.94
CA SER A 252 -3.65 -8.58 2.51
C SER A 252 -3.88 -9.05 1.06
N ALA A 253 -4.51 -8.23 0.22
CA ALA A 253 -4.81 -8.57 -1.17
C ALA A 253 -3.55 -8.99 -1.95
N LEU A 254 -3.72 -9.98 -2.82
CA LEU A 254 -2.64 -10.52 -3.64
C LEU A 254 -2.73 -10.00 -5.07
N SER A 255 -1.65 -10.14 -5.82
CA SER A 255 -1.59 -9.74 -7.23
C SER A 255 -2.64 -10.42 -8.12
N THR A 256 -3.21 -11.51 -7.65
CA THR A 256 -4.29 -12.25 -8.30
C THR A 256 -5.67 -11.96 -7.74
N SER A 257 -5.79 -11.11 -6.70
CA SER A 257 -7.10 -10.67 -6.22
C SER A 257 -7.87 -9.94 -7.30
N THR A 258 -9.19 -9.97 -7.18
CA THR A 258 -10.10 -9.40 -8.19
C THR A 258 -10.19 -7.88 -8.17
N GLY A 259 -9.67 -7.22 -7.15
CA GLY A 259 -9.66 -5.76 -7.02
C GLY A 259 -8.25 -5.19 -7.10
N ILE A 260 -7.99 -4.37 -8.12
CA ILE A 260 -6.82 -3.50 -8.21
C ILE A 260 -7.33 -2.11 -8.56
N TYR A 261 -7.25 -1.18 -7.61
CA TYR A 261 -7.77 0.18 -7.76
C TYR A 261 -6.62 1.16 -7.96
N GLU A 262 -6.80 2.13 -8.85
CA GLU A 262 -5.89 3.27 -8.97
C GLU A 262 -6.02 4.19 -7.75
N TYR A 263 -4.99 4.99 -7.46
CA TYR A 263 -4.86 5.80 -6.25
C TYR A 263 -6.09 6.69 -5.96
N ASN A 264 -6.79 7.16 -6.98
CA ASN A 264 -7.99 8.01 -6.93
C ASN A 264 -9.29 7.25 -7.27
N GLN A 265 -9.22 6.00 -7.66
CA GLN A 265 -10.37 5.21 -8.06
C GLN A 265 -11.22 4.82 -6.84
N ASN A 266 -12.52 5.02 -6.95
CA ASN A 266 -13.49 4.51 -5.98
C ASN A 266 -13.88 3.06 -6.31
N LYS A 267 -14.27 2.33 -5.27
CA LYS A 267 -14.88 1.00 -5.35
C LYS A 267 -16.40 1.16 -5.29
N VAL A 268 -17.11 0.43 -6.14
CA VAL A 268 -18.57 0.35 -6.05
C VAL A 268 -18.93 -1.03 -5.49
N GLU A 269 -19.61 -1.05 -4.36
CA GLU A 269 -20.13 -2.28 -3.74
C GLU A 269 -21.66 -2.26 -3.77
N SER A 270 -22.25 -3.33 -4.33
CA SER A 270 -23.67 -3.57 -4.19
C SER A 270 -23.94 -4.21 -2.83
N THR A 271 -24.75 -3.57 -2.01
CA THR A 271 -25.18 -4.10 -0.72
C THR A 271 -26.66 -4.45 -0.77
N ILE A 272 -27.02 -5.55 -0.11
CA ILE A 272 -28.43 -5.97 -0.03
C ILE A 272 -29.15 -5.05 0.95
N VAL A 273 -30.31 -4.52 0.53
CA VAL A 273 -31.17 -3.75 1.42
C VAL A 273 -31.76 -4.70 2.47
N GLU A 274 -31.48 -4.45 3.73
CA GLU A 274 -31.93 -5.28 4.83
C GLU A 274 -33.46 -5.38 4.85
N GLY A 275 -33.98 -6.58 5.11
CA GLY A 275 -35.41 -6.85 5.17
C GLY A 275 -36.09 -7.00 3.80
N THR A 276 -35.35 -6.87 2.70
CA THR A 276 -35.88 -7.14 1.35
C THR A 276 -35.57 -8.54 0.87
N GLY A 277 -36.47 -9.08 0.06
CA GLY A 277 -36.36 -10.40 -0.53
C GLY A 277 -36.74 -11.55 0.42
N THR A 278 -36.93 -12.71 -0.17
CA THR A 278 -37.21 -13.96 0.56
C THR A 278 -36.08 -14.96 0.37
N THR A 279 -35.69 -15.62 1.44
CA THR A 279 -34.60 -16.60 1.40
C THR A 279 -34.98 -17.79 0.53
N VAL A 280 -34.07 -18.13 -0.38
CA VAL A 280 -34.12 -19.35 -1.19
C VAL A 280 -33.06 -20.28 -0.66
N THR A 281 -33.45 -21.50 -0.28
CA THR A 281 -32.50 -22.54 0.18
C THR A 281 -31.92 -23.25 -1.05
N PRO A 282 -30.61 -23.11 -1.33
CA PRO A 282 -29.99 -23.81 -2.45
C PRO A 282 -29.81 -25.31 -2.14
N THR A 283 -29.83 -26.14 -3.17
CA THR A 283 -29.33 -27.50 -3.11
C THR A 283 -27.81 -27.48 -3.21
N ILE A 284 -27.11 -28.10 -2.25
CA ILE A 284 -25.66 -28.18 -2.22
C ILE A 284 -25.20 -29.54 -2.72
N THR A 285 -24.32 -29.56 -3.71
CA THR A 285 -23.65 -30.75 -4.22
C THR A 285 -22.15 -30.62 -3.98
N ASN A 286 -21.61 -31.60 -3.26
CA ASN A 286 -20.20 -31.64 -2.90
C ASN A 286 -19.41 -32.48 -3.91
N ASP A 287 -18.11 -32.24 -4.02
CA ASP A 287 -17.20 -33.10 -4.77
C ASP A 287 -17.20 -34.52 -4.21
N THR A 288 -17.14 -35.50 -5.09
CA THR A 288 -17.15 -36.90 -4.68
C THR A 288 -15.76 -37.46 -4.38
N THR A 289 -14.73 -36.89 -4.98
CA THR A 289 -13.33 -37.33 -4.82
C THR A 289 -12.60 -36.51 -3.77
N TYR A 290 -12.80 -35.18 -3.80
CA TYR A 290 -12.18 -34.24 -2.89
C TYR A 290 -13.26 -33.37 -2.21
N PRO A 291 -14.09 -33.94 -1.32
CA PRO A 291 -15.24 -33.25 -0.76
C PRO A 291 -14.81 -32.06 0.12
N TRP A 292 -15.53 -30.94 -0.01
CA TRP A 292 -15.40 -29.82 0.89
C TRP A 292 -15.90 -30.18 2.28
N THR A 293 -15.17 -29.77 3.31
CA THR A 293 -15.54 -29.96 4.70
C THR A 293 -16.23 -28.73 5.25
N ASN A 294 -17.38 -28.91 5.88
CA ASN A 294 -18.10 -27.85 6.56
C ASN A 294 -17.75 -27.84 8.05
N ASN A 295 -17.14 -26.77 8.51
CA ASN A 295 -16.89 -26.52 9.92
C ASN A 295 -17.61 -25.25 10.36
N SER A 296 -18.72 -25.41 11.09
CA SER A 296 -19.52 -24.29 11.63
C SER A 296 -19.92 -23.24 10.58
N GLY A 297 -20.28 -23.68 9.37
CA GLY A 297 -20.72 -22.80 8.28
C GLY A 297 -19.60 -22.31 7.36
N VAL A 298 -18.37 -22.65 7.65
CA VAL A 298 -17.22 -22.42 6.75
C VAL A 298 -16.91 -23.71 6.01
N TYR A 299 -17.00 -23.64 4.68
CA TYR A 299 -16.59 -24.74 3.80
C TYR A 299 -15.13 -24.56 3.40
N SER A 300 -14.32 -25.63 3.49
CA SER A 300 -12.94 -25.67 3.01
C SER A 300 -12.74 -26.81 2.02
N SER A 301 -11.96 -26.57 0.95
CA SER A 301 -11.71 -27.55 -0.11
C SER A 301 -10.98 -28.80 0.39
N GLY A 302 -11.24 -29.95 -0.25
CA GLY A 302 -10.77 -31.26 0.19
C GLY A 302 -9.51 -31.78 -0.48
N ASN A 303 -8.90 -31.02 -1.40
CA ASN A 303 -7.76 -31.47 -2.22
C ASN A 303 -6.41 -30.88 -1.79
N SER A 304 -6.23 -30.53 -0.52
CA SER A 304 -4.93 -30.12 0.03
C SER A 304 -3.87 -31.21 -0.21
N ALA A 305 -2.67 -30.82 -0.63
CA ALA A 305 -1.57 -31.71 -1.01
C ALA A 305 -1.91 -32.75 -2.10
N GLN A 306 -2.91 -32.47 -2.94
CA GLN A 306 -3.30 -33.33 -4.06
C GLN A 306 -3.08 -32.55 -5.36
N TYR A 307 -1.93 -32.74 -5.99
CA TYR A 307 -1.52 -32.01 -7.19
C TYR A 307 -2.36 -32.39 -8.42
N GLU A 308 -2.45 -31.45 -9.39
CA GLU A 308 -3.22 -31.60 -10.64
C GLU A 308 -4.70 -31.96 -10.40
N THR A 309 -5.29 -31.47 -9.31
CA THR A 309 -6.69 -31.76 -8.94
C THR A 309 -7.53 -30.50 -8.82
N THR A 310 -8.83 -30.69 -8.93
CA THR A 310 -9.83 -29.66 -8.64
C THR A 310 -10.88 -30.22 -7.70
N SER A 311 -11.15 -29.47 -6.62
CA SER A 311 -12.24 -29.74 -5.68
C SER A 311 -13.37 -28.76 -5.92
N THR A 312 -14.62 -29.25 -6.02
CA THR A 312 -15.79 -28.44 -6.39
C THR A 312 -16.86 -28.42 -5.30
N LEU A 313 -17.50 -27.26 -5.11
CA LEU A 313 -18.67 -27.08 -4.26
C LEU A 313 -19.75 -26.33 -5.06
N THR A 314 -20.90 -26.94 -5.26
CA THR A 314 -21.96 -26.43 -6.12
C THR A 314 -23.21 -26.10 -5.34
N TYR A 315 -23.77 -24.92 -5.57
CA TYR A 315 -25.07 -24.46 -5.07
C TYR A 315 -26.01 -24.29 -6.26
N THR A 316 -27.14 -25.02 -6.25
CA THR A 316 -28.18 -24.91 -7.27
C THR A 316 -29.43 -24.27 -6.66
N PHE A 317 -29.98 -23.23 -7.31
CA PHE A 317 -31.14 -22.50 -6.83
C PHE A 317 -31.97 -21.94 -7.97
N THR A 318 -33.23 -21.63 -7.71
CA THR A 318 -34.14 -20.99 -8.66
C THR A 318 -34.65 -19.68 -8.09
N LEU A 319 -34.52 -18.61 -8.86
CA LEU A 319 -35.11 -17.30 -8.59
C LEU A 319 -36.40 -17.18 -9.43
N ILE A 320 -37.51 -16.89 -8.77
CA ILE A 320 -38.82 -16.67 -9.44
C ILE A 320 -39.01 -15.22 -9.88
N ASP A 321 -38.23 -14.31 -9.24
CA ASP A 321 -38.08 -12.89 -9.60
C ASP A 321 -36.60 -12.53 -9.65
N LYS A 322 -36.27 -11.32 -10.08
CA LYS A 322 -34.95 -10.74 -9.93
C LYS A 322 -34.52 -10.83 -8.47
N GLY A 323 -33.32 -11.31 -8.21
CA GLY A 323 -32.84 -11.56 -6.86
C GLY A 323 -31.34 -11.44 -6.73
N VAL A 324 -30.82 -11.93 -5.62
CA VAL A 324 -29.39 -11.77 -5.26
C VAL A 324 -28.81 -13.09 -4.77
N VAL A 325 -27.59 -13.39 -5.19
CA VAL A 325 -26.71 -14.34 -4.50
C VAL A 325 -25.51 -13.59 -3.92
N SER A 326 -25.21 -13.86 -2.65
CA SER A 326 -24.04 -13.30 -1.97
C SER A 326 -23.29 -14.39 -1.23
N PHE A 327 -21.99 -14.19 -1.06
CA PHE A 327 -21.10 -15.10 -0.32
C PHE A 327 -19.80 -14.40 0.04
N ASP A 328 -19.10 -14.98 1.03
CA ASP A 328 -17.74 -14.62 1.37
C ASP A 328 -16.80 -15.75 0.95
N TYR A 329 -15.70 -15.45 0.30
CA TYR A 329 -14.70 -16.44 -0.10
C TYR A 329 -13.29 -15.98 0.20
N SER A 330 -12.40 -16.93 0.43
CA SER A 330 -10.99 -16.69 0.75
C SER A 330 -10.14 -17.86 0.26
N VAL A 331 -8.85 -17.66 0.15
CA VAL A 331 -7.88 -18.68 -0.23
C VAL A 331 -6.62 -18.59 0.61
N SER A 332 -6.00 -19.73 0.86
CA SER A 332 -4.66 -19.84 1.43
C SER A 332 -3.93 -20.93 0.65
N SER A 333 -3.12 -20.53 -0.33
CA SER A 333 -2.57 -21.42 -1.34
C SER A 333 -1.22 -20.95 -1.89
N GLU A 334 -0.62 -21.70 -2.77
CA GLU A 334 0.52 -21.26 -3.57
C GLU A 334 0.10 -20.13 -4.51
N GLU A 335 0.86 -19.02 -4.46
CA GLU A 335 0.55 -17.85 -5.25
C GLU A 335 0.73 -18.11 -6.76
N ARG A 336 -0.24 -17.64 -7.56
CA ARG A 336 -0.32 -17.75 -9.03
C ARG A 336 -0.67 -19.13 -9.57
N TYR A 337 -0.43 -20.18 -8.83
CA TYR A 337 -0.58 -21.55 -9.27
C TYR A 337 -1.88 -22.18 -8.76
N ASP A 338 -2.04 -22.30 -7.46
CA ASP A 338 -3.25 -22.86 -6.87
C ASP A 338 -4.33 -21.80 -6.67
N ARG A 339 -5.51 -22.00 -7.25
CA ARG A 339 -6.54 -20.95 -7.33
C ARG A 339 -7.90 -21.39 -6.84
N LEU A 340 -8.53 -20.49 -6.06
CA LEU A 340 -9.97 -20.55 -5.80
C LEU A 340 -10.69 -19.60 -6.76
N LYS A 341 -11.54 -20.12 -7.62
CA LYS A 341 -12.44 -19.37 -8.48
C LYS A 341 -13.89 -19.73 -8.24
N TYR A 342 -14.79 -18.89 -8.68
CA TYR A 342 -16.20 -19.22 -8.75
C TYR A 342 -16.77 -18.92 -10.13
N ARG A 343 -17.86 -19.62 -10.45
CA ARG A 343 -18.60 -19.48 -11.68
C ARG A 343 -20.10 -19.47 -11.37
N ILE A 344 -20.85 -18.59 -12.01
CA ILE A 344 -22.31 -18.60 -11.99
C ILE A 344 -22.80 -18.91 -13.41
N SER A 345 -23.69 -19.90 -13.53
CA SER A 345 -24.34 -20.24 -14.79
C SER A 345 -25.86 -20.18 -14.64
N LYS A 346 -26.54 -19.69 -15.67
CA LYS A 346 -28.00 -19.73 -15.81
C LYS A 346 -28.36 -20.74 -16.89
N ASP A 347 -29.18 -21.73 -16.56
CA ASP A 347 -29.61 -22.75 -17.52
C ASP A 347 -28.44 -23.29 -18.38
N SER A 348 -27.31 -23.60 -17.72
CA SER A 348 -26.04 -24.06 -18.31
C SER A 348 -25.24 -22.98 -19.09
N THR A 349 -25.73 -21.77 -19.21
CA THR A 349 -24.98 -20.66 -19.82
C THR A 349 -24.21 -19.89 -18.76
N ILE A 350 -22.89 -19.72 -18.95
CA ILE A 350 -22.04 -18.97 -18.01
C ILE A 350 -22.41 -17.50 -18.05
N VAL A 351 -22.75 -16.92 -16.89
CA VAL A 351 -23.05 -15.50 -16.70
C VAL A 351 -21.96 -14.77 -15.90
N VAL A 352 -21.23 -15.50 -15.05
CA VAL A 352 -20.04 -15.01 -14.34
C VAL A 352 -18.98 -16.09 -14.36
N ASP A 353 -17.77 -15.76 -14.74
CA ASP A 353 -16.59 -16.62 -14.63
C ASP A 353 -15.41 -15.78 -14.14
N THR A 354 -14.74 -16.23 -13.07
CA THR A 354 -13.63 -15.49 -12.47
C THR A 354 -12.30 -16.17 -12.78
N THR A 355 -11.23 -15.40 -12.83
CA THR A 355 -9.87 -15.93 -12.96
C THR A 355 -9.40 -16.62 -11.67
N GLY A 356 -10.08 -16.35 -10.56
CA GLY A 356 -9.76 -16.88 -9.24
C GLY A 356 -8.71 -16.07 -8.49
N ILE A 357 -8.68 -16.29 -7.18
CA ILE A 357 -7.71 -15.75 -6.23
C ILE A 357 -6.73 -16.84 -5.81
N SER A 358 -5.48 -16.48 -5.52
CA SER A 358 -4.44 -17.41 -5.04
C SER A 358 -3.50 -16.72 -4.08
N GLY A 359 -2.71 -17.50 -3.38
CA GLY A 359 -1.64 -17.02 -2.53
C GLY A 359 -2.00 -17.00 -1.06
N THR A 360 -0.97 -16.82 -0.25
CA THR A 360 -1.06 -16.66 1.22
C THR A 360 0.30 -16.29 1.80
N SER A 361 0.38 -15.90 3.07
CA SER A 361 1.63 -15.83 3.81
C SER A 361 1.90 -17.10 4.61
N ARG A 362 3.16 -17.48 4.78
CA ARG A 362 3.56 -18.60 5.62
C ARG A 362 3.10 -18.37 7.07
N GLY A 363 2.60 -19.43 7.70
CA GLY A 363 2.14 -19.40 9.09
C GLY A 363 0.74 -18.81 9.26
N MET A 364 0.00 -18.59 8.19
CA MET A 364 -1.41 -18.23 8.25
C MET A 364 -2.21 -19.34 8.95
N THR A 365 -3.17 -18.95 9.75
CA THR A 365 -4.16 -19.84 10.38
C THR A 365 -5.56 -19.50 9.87
N GLU A 366 -6.51 -20.42 9.98
CA GLU A 366 -7.90 -20.17 9.53
C GLU A 366 -8.53 -18.93 10.20
N SER A 367 -8.14 -18.61 11.42
CA SER A 367 -8.61 -17.41 12.15
C SER A 367 -8.11 -16.09 11.57
N LEU A 368 -7.05 -16.11 10.77
CA LEU A 368 -6.45 -14.94 10.14
C LEU A 368 -6.88 -14.76 8.68
N LEU A 369 -7.74 -15.65 8.16
CA LEU A 369 -8.24 -15.53 6.80
C LEU A 369 -9.09 -14.28 6.63
N GLU A 370 -8.74 -13.47 5.66
CA GLU A 370 -9.56 -12.35 5.21
C GLU A 370 -10.46 -12.79 4.05
N TYR A 371 -11.73 -12.45 4.15
CA TYR A 371 -12.74 -12.86 3.19
C TYR A 371 -13.18 -11.69 2.33
N GLU A 372 -13.24 -11.93 1.02
CA GLU A 372 -13.89 -11.02 0.08
C GLU A 372 -15.39 -11.34 0.02
N ASN A 373 -16.24 -10.32 0.19
CA ASN A 373 -17.67 -10.44 -0.03
C ASN A 373 -18.00 -10.21 -1.50
N LYS A 374 -18.87 -11.05 -2.07
CA LYS A 374 -19.42 -10.88 -3.43
C LYS A 374 -20.94 -10.86 -3.37
N VAL A 375 -21.51 -9.93 -4.14
CA VAL A 375 -22.95 -9.77 -4.32
C VAL A 375 -23.24 -9.72 -5.81
N HIS A 376 -24.05 -10.65 -6.30
CA HIS A 376 -24.47 -10.71 -7.70
C HIS A 376 -25.98 -10.55 -7.79
N VAL A 377 -26.42 -9.54 -8.54
CA VAL A 377 -27.82 -9.35 -8.90
C VAL A 377 -28.12 -10.21 -10.12
N LEU A 378 -29.12 -11.06 -10.02
CA LEU A 378 -29.47 -12.05 -11.02
C LEU A 378 -30.94 -11.91 -11.41
N GLU A 379 -31.25 -12.06 -12.70
CA GLU A 379 -32.62 -12.12 -13.20
C GLU A 379 -33.28 -13.44 -12.81
N LYS A 380 -34.60 -13.55 -12.92
CA LYS A 380 -35.32 -14.83 -12.69
C LYS A 380 -34.73 -15.97 -13.54
N GLY A 381 -34.62 -17.16 -12.96
CA GLY A 381 -34.07 -18.34 -13.65
C GLY A 381 -33.49 -19.36 -12.67
N THR A 382 -33.03 -20.47 -13.22
CA THR A 382 -32.33 -21.51 -12.46
C THR A 382 -30.83 -21.34 -12.64
N TYR A 383 -30.13 -21.34 -11.51
CA TYR A 383 -28.70 -21.03 -11.45
C TYR A 383 -27.90 -22.13 -10.77
N THR A 384 -26.65 -22.26 -11.20
CA THR A 384 -25.62 -22.97 -10.47
C THR A 384 -24.49 -21.99 -10.13
N LEU A 385 -24.14 -21.89 -8.84
CA LEU A 385 -22.92 -21.25 -8.35
C LEU A 385 -21.95 -22.36 -7.97
N VAL A 386 -20.79 -22.39 -8.64
CA VAL A 386 -19.76 -23.40 -8.42
C VAL A 386 -18.50 -22.72 -7.89
N PHE A 387 -17.98 -23.18 -6.76
CA PHE A 387 -16.64 -22.86 -6.29
C PHE A 387 -15.69 -23.99 -6.70
N LEU A 388 -14.52 -23.61 -7.21
CA LEU A 388 -13.52 -24.53 -7.73
C LEU A 388 -12.15 -24.16 -7.13
N TYR A 389 -11.60 -25.05 -6.31
CA TYR A 389 -10.21 -24.91 -5.87
C TYR A 389 -9.35 -25.87 -6.70
N SER A 390 -8.49 -25.31 -7.54
CA SER A 390 -7.63 -26.04 -8.48
C SER A 390 -6.18 -25.92 -8.07
N LYS A 391 -5.47 -27.04 -8.06
CA LYS A 391 -4.03 -27.15 -7.82
C LYS A 391 -3.30 -27.49 -9.10
N ASP A 392 -2.07 -26.99 -9.24
CA ASP A 392 -1.16 -27.34 -10.33
C ASP A 392 -0.32 -28.62 -10.03
N ASP A 393 0.82 -28.76 -10.67
CA ASP A 393 1.67 -29.95 -10.63
C ASP A 393 2.66 -29.98 -9.45
N GLY A 394 2.65 -28.98 -8.57
CA GLY A 394 3.55 -28.96 -7.42
C GLY A 394 3.34 -27.80 -6.46
N GLY A 395 4.03 -27.82 -5.35
CA GLY A 395 4.00 -26.77 -4.35
C GLY A 395 2.75 -26.73 -3.46
N ASP A 396 2.96 -26.52 -2.17
CA ASP A 396 1.89 -26.28 -1.20
C ASP A 396 2.15 -24.94 -0.51
N GLY A 397 1.23 -24.00 -0.65
CA GLY A 397 1.31 -22.68 -0.02
C GLY A 397 0.30 -22.50 1.11
N GLY A 398 0.73 -21.96 2.24
CA GLY A 398 -0.16 -21.65 3.36
C GLY A 398 -0.91 -22.85 3.92
N LEU A 399 -2.24 -22.75 3.99
CA LEU A 399 -3.14 -23.85 4.41
C LEU A 399 -3.53 -24.78 3.25
N ASP A 400 -3.15 -24.42 2.04
CA ASP A 400 -3.40 -25.14 0.79
C ASP A 400 -4.89 -25.47 0.58
N LYS A 401 -5.75 -24.45 0.76
CA LYS A 401 -7.21 -24.59 0.69
C LYS A 401 -7.91 -23.33 0.17
N GLY A 402 -9.05 -23.57 -0.48
CA GLY A 402 -10.07 -22.57 -0.72
C GLY A 402 -11.15 -22.61 0.38
N TYR A 403 -11.73 -21.44 0.71
CA TYR A 403 -12.72 -21.27 1.77
C TYR A 403 -13.92 -20.48 1.29
N VAL A 404 -15.12 -20.92 1.71
CA VAL A 404 -16.40 -20.25 1.39
C VAL A 404 -17.31 -20.26 2.62
N LYS A 405 -17.98 -19.14 2.88
CA LYS A 405 -18.99 -19.04 3.94
C LYS A 405 -20.10 -18.06 3.55
N ASN A 406 -21.15 -17.98 4.37
CA ASN A 406 -22.23 -17.01 4.26
C ASN A 406 -22.91 -16.98 2.88
N VAL A 407 -23.00 -18.14 2.20
CA VAL A 407 -23.74 -18.22 0.93
C VAL A 407 -25.22 -17.96 1.20
N LYS A 408 -25.74 -16.89 0.60
CA LYS A 408 -27.12 -16.44 0.79
C LYS A 408 -27.76 -16.18 -0.56
N VAL A 409 -28.95 -16.71 -0.77
CA VAL A 409 -29.77 -16.49 -1.96
C VAL A 409 -31.08 -15.84 -1.55
N LEU A 410 -31.41 -14.72 -2.15
CA LEU A 410 -32.63 -13.96 -1.86
C LEU A 410 -33.38 -13.67 -3.15
N ASN A 411 -34.63 -14.11 -3.21
CA ASN A 411 -35.55 -13.80 -4.30
C ASN A 411 -36.25 -12.46 -4.05
N GLY A 412 -36.32 -11.57 -5.04
CA GLY A 412 -36.94 -10.26 -4.91
C GLY A 412 -36.16 -9.25 -4.04
N ALA A 413 -34.91 -9.55 -3.68
CA ALA A 413 -34.09 -8.63 -2.90
C ALA A 413 -33.70 -7.39 -3.70
N GLN A 414 -33.69 -6.24 -3.01
CA GLN A 414 -33.19 -4.98 -3.54
C GLN A 414 -31.73 -4.78 -3.14
N THR A 415 -30.98 -4.11 -4.01
CA THR A 415 -29.60 -3.71 -3.74
C THR A 415 -29.44 -2.19 -3.86
N ILE A 416 -28.54 -1.65 -3.08
CA ILE A 416 -28.06 -0.28 -3.22
C ILE A 416 -26.58 -0.33 -3.53
N ASP A 417 -26.18 0.40 -4.56
CA ASP A 417 -24.76 0.60 -4.86
C ASP A 417 -24.20 1.68 -3.94
N LYS A 418 -23.14 1.32 -3.22
CA LYS A 418 -22.40 2.21 -2.33
C LYS A 418 -21.04 2.49 -2.94
N VAL A 419 -20.74 3.77 -3.10
CA VAL A 419 -19.41 4.21 -3.49
C VAL A 419 -18.53 4.25 -2.24
N LEU A 420 -17.41 3.57 -2.28
CA LEU A 420 -16.43 3.45 -1.19
C LEU A 420 -15.05 3.86 -1.68
N PRO A 421 -14.14 4.27 -0.79
CA PRO A 421 -12.74 4.40 -1.14
C PRO A 421 -12.19 3.08 -1.70
N GLY A 422 -11.56 3.14 -2.86
CA GLY A 422 -10.86 2.02 -3.48
C GLY A 422 -9.35 2.19 -3.34
N GLY A 423 -8.75 2.95 -4.25
CA GLY A 423 -7.31 3.20 -4.26
C GLY A 423 -6.79 3.89 -3.01
N GLN A 424 -7.58 4.76 -2.41
CA GLN A 424 -7.21 5.49 -1.19
C GLN A 424 -6.95 4.56 0.03
N ASN A 425 -7.44 3.33 0.00
CA ASN A 425 -7.19 2.36 1.07
C ASN A 425 -5.71 1.98 1.20
N ALA A 426 -4.91 2.12 0.14
CA ALA A 426 -3.46 1.91 0.19
C ALA A 426 -2.67 3.12 0.69
N SER A 427 -3.32 4.22 1.05
CA SER A 427 -2.64 5.40 1.59
C SER A 427 -2.54 5.37 3.12
N THR A 428 -1.56 6.06 3.65
CA THR A 428 -1.30 6.21 5.09
C THR A 428 -2.43 6.88 5.88
N THR A 429 -3.37 7.51 5.19
CA THR A 429 -4.51 8.21 5.81
C THR A 429 -5.86 7.61 5.47
N GLY A 430 -5.93 6.70 4.49
CA GLY A 430 -7.20 6.26 3.92
C GLY A 430 -7.88 7.30 3.05
N THR A 431 -7.19 8.38 2.71
CA THR A 431 -7.63 9.47 1.83
C THR A 431 -6.61 9.67 0.72
N ILE A 432 -6.98 10.43 -0.32
CA ILE A 432 -6.07 10.75 -1.42
C ILE A 432 -4.84 11.57 -0.99
N TYR A 433 -4.87 12.18 0.19
CA TYR A 433 -3.81 13.04 0.71
C TYR A 433 -2.67 12.29 1.40
N GLY A 434 -2.83 10.99 1.68
CA GLY A 434 -1.80 10.18 2.30
C GLY A 434 -0.66 9.80 1.35
N ILE A 435 0.29 9.05 1.91
CA ILE A 435 1.42 8.45 1.19
C ILE A 435 1.02 7.05 0.78
N TYR A 436 1.31 6.67 -0.46
CA TYR A 436 1.01 5.37 -1.04
C TYR A 436 2.24 4.47 -1.10
N ASP A 437 2.05 3.21 -1.41
CA ASP A 437 3.09 2.20 -1.64
C ASP A 437 3.96 1.90 -0.39
N MET A 438 3.56 2.33 0.80
CA MET A 438 4.24 1.94 2.04
C MET A 438 3.86 0.52 2.51
N ALA A 439 2.93 -0.11 1.84
CA ALA A 439 2.53 -1.50 1.99
C ALA A 439 2.37 -2.11 0.61
N GLY A 440 3.13 -3.15 0.28
CA GLY A 440 3.14 -3.73 -1.07
C GLY A 440 3.88 -2.87 -2.10
N GLY A 441 3.58 -3.07 -3.39
CA GLY A 441 4.40 -2.51 -4.45
C GLY A 441 5.72 -3.26 -4.56
N LEU A 442 6.82 -2.61 -4.26
CA LEU A 442 8.14 -3.22 -4.10
C LEU A 442 8.64 -3.09 -2.66
N ASP A 443 9.56 -3.96 -2.25
CA ASP A 443 10.34 -3.72 -1.04
C ASP A 443 11.15 -2.42 -1.20
N GLU A 444 11.16 -1.54 -0.19
CA GLU A 444 11.87 -0.27 -0.27
C GLU A 444 13.12 -0.26 0.60
N TYR A 445 14.29 -0.11 -0.01
CA TYR A 445 15.50 0.18 0.74
C TYR A 445 15.36 1.51 1.48
N VAL A 446 15.85 1.50 2.72
CA VAL A 446 16.03 2.71 3.52
C VAL A 446 17.48 2.84 3.95
N MET A 447 17.92 4.06 4.23
CA MET A 447 19.27 4.34 4.74
C MET A 447 19.35 3.97 6.22
N GLY A 448 19.37 2.67 6.48
CA GLY A 448 19.53 2.04 7.79
C GLY A 448 20.49 0.86 7.68
N VAL A 449 21.59 0.87 8.43
CA VAL A 449 22.69 -0.07 8.26
C VAL A 449 23.19 -0.62 9.59
N TYR A 450 23.63 -1.88 9.58
CA TYR A 450 24.25 -2.56 10.72
C TYR A 450 25.76 -2.32 10.76
N ASN A 451 26.28 -1.83 11.89
CA ASN A 451 27.70 -1.60 12.15
C ASN A 451 28.46 -0.86 11.03
N LYS A 452 27.79 0.13 10.39
CA LYS A 452 28.38 0.91 9.29
C LYS A 452 28.94 0.05 8.15
N THR A 453 28.36 -1.10 7.90
CA THR A 453 28.80 -2.07 6.90
C THR A 453 28.44 -1.62 5.50
N ILE A 454 29.43 -1.40 4.63
CA ILE A 454 29.20 -0.98 3.23
C ILE A 454 28.92 -2.16 2.29
N SER A 455 29.17 -3.39 2.71
CA SER A 455 28.94 -4.59 1.90
C SER A 455 27.52 -4.59 1.30
N TYR A 456 27.41 -5.01 0.06
CA TYR A 456 26.17 -5.17 -0.70
C TYR A 456 25.42 -3.86 -1.04
N SER A 457 25.91 -2.69 -0.64
CA SER A 457 25.22 -1.42 -0.88
C SER A 457 25.63 -0.71 -2.17
N GLY A 458 26.79 -1.05 -2.73
CA GLY A 458 27.41 -0.32 -3.84
C GLY A 458 28.20 0.93 -3.42
N PHE A 459 28.19 1.30 -2.14
CA PHE A 459 29.04 2.39 -1.63
C PHE A 459 30.50 1.96 -1.57
N SER A 460 31.42 2.84 -1.97
CA SER A 460 32.85 2.72 -1.68
C SER A 460 33.18 3.21 -0.25
N SER A 461 32.42 4.15 0.26
CA SER A 461 32.41 4.63 1.65
C SER A 461 31.00 5.17 1.96
N LEU A 462 30.59 5.06 3.23
CA LEU A 462 29.29 5.62 3.63
C LEU A 462 29.29 7.14 3.45
N PRO A 463 28.12 7.72 3.10
CA PRO A 463 27.96 9.16 3.06
C PRO A 463 28.05 9.78 4.47
N ASP A 464 27.87 11.10 4.57
CA ASP A 464 27.79 11.78 5.86
C ASP A 464 26.75 11.11 6.78
N THR A 465 27.04 11.07 8.09
CA THR A 465 26.22 10.39 9.11
C THR A 465 24.77 10.92 9.19
N LYS A 466 24.52 12.13 8.75
CA LYS A 466 23.17 12.69 8.69
C LYS A 466 22.22 11.95 7.71
N TYR A 467 22.77 11.15 6.79
CA TYR A 467 22.03 10.46 5.74
C TYR A 467 21.66 9.01 6.05
N TYR A 468 22.10 8.46 7.18
CA TYR A 468 21.76 7.09 7.53
C TYR A 468 21.62 6.88 9.04
N ASN A 469 20.87 5.86 9.43
CA ASN A 469 20.82 5.35 10.79
C ASN A 469 21.75 4.14 10.93
N ASN A 470 22.59 4.14 11.98
CA ASN A 470 23.47 3.02 12.27
C ASN A 470 22.97 2.24 13.47
N TYR A 471 22.92 0.92 13.33
CA TYR A 471 22.48 -0.02 14.37
C TYR A 471 23.64 -0.93 14.75
N THR A 472 23.89 -1.10 16.04
CA THR A 472 25.00 -1.91 16.57
C THR A 472 24.54 -3.16 17.30
N GLU A 473 23.22 -3.30 17.51
CA GLU A 473 22.60 -4.42 18.20
C GLU A 473 21.58 -5.10 17.28
N SER A 474 21.10 -6.28 17.65
CA SER A 474 20.10 -7.05 16.91
C SER A 474 18.66 -6.58 17.13
N SER A 475 18.48 -5.48 17.84
CA SER A 475 17.19 -4.84 18.13
C SER A 475 17.37 -3.35 18.35
N TYR A 476 16.32 -2.58 18.12
CA TYR A 476 16.28 -1.14 18.38
C TYR A 476 14.86 -0.70 18.64
N THR A 477 14.64 0.08 19.68
CA THR A 477 13.35 0.68 20.02
C THR A 477 13.30 2.12 19.52
N GLY A 478 12.30 2.45 18.76
CA GLY A 478 12.18 3.65 17.93
C GLY A 478 12.26 3.29 16.44
N HIS A 479 11.99 4.20 15.56
CA HIS A 479 12.01 4.05 14.10
C HIS A 479 11.00 3.03 13.53
N ALA A 480 9.95 2.67 14.30
CA ALA A 480 9.00 1.61 14.01
C ALA A 480 9.70 0.28 13.70
N LEU A 481 10.50 -0.21 14.62
CA LEU A 481 11.29 -1.44 14.51
C LEU A 481 10.85 -2.49 15.55
N THR A 482 11.60 -2.65 16.65
CA THR A 482 11.32 -3.70 17.64
C THR A 482 10.00 -3.46 18.37
N GLU A 483 9.66 -2.23 18.68
CA GLU A 483 8.46 -1.81 19.40
C GLU A 483 7.16 -2.03 18.61
N THR A 484 7.26 -2.10 17.28
CA THR A 484 6.12 -2.37 16.38
C THR A 484 6.23 -3.71 15.65
N LYS A 485 7.11 -4.59 16.15
CA LYS A 485 7.37 -5.89 15.54
C LYS A 485 6.07 -6.72 15.42
N ASN A 486 5.82 -7.23 14.24
CA ASN A 486 4.68 -8.07 13.88
C ASN A 486 3.30 -7.38 14.02
N TRP A 487 3.23 -6.05 14.08
CA TRP A 487 1.95 -5.34 13.98
C TRP A 487 1.28 -5.69 12.65
N TYR A 488 -0.03 -5.96 12.67
CA TYR A 488 -0.82 -6.46 11.54
C TYR A 488 -0.29 -7.76 10.91
N SER A 489 0.58 -8.48 11.59
CA SER A 489 1.31 -9.64 11.06
C SER A 489 2.39 -9.31 10.03
N ASP A 490 2.77 -8.04 9.89
CA ASP A 490 3.88 -7.61 9.03
C ASP A 490 5.17 -8.37 9.36
N GLY A 491 5.93 -8.73 8.34
CA GLY A 491 7.18 -9.46 8.50
C GLY A 491 8.20 -8.67 9.32
N ALA A 492 8.93 -9.33 10.22
CA ALA A 492 9.87 -8.66 11.11
C ALA A 492 11.18 -9.41 11.27
N VAL A 493 12.18 -9.00 10.48
CA VAL A 493 13.55 -9.51 10.54
C VAL A 493 14.54 -8.34 10.66
N PHE A 494 15.33 -8.32 11.72
CA PHE A 494 16.30 -7.25 11.96
C PHE A 494 17.59 -7.46 11.15
N VAL A 495 18.32 -6.38 10.89
CA VAL A 495 19.64 -6.42 10.23
C VAL A 495 20.69 -7.12 11.09
N ASN A 496 21.71 -7.68 10.45
CA ASN A 496 22.84 -8.33 11.07
C ASN A 496 24.10 -8.22 10.19
N SER A 497 25.21 -8.80 10.61
CA SER A 497 26.47 -8.73 9.87
C SER A 497 26.43 -9.34 8.47
N SER A 498 25.58 -10.35 8.23
CA SER A 498 25.43 -11.01 6.93
C SER A 498 24.48 -10.26 5.99
N ASN A 499 23.45 -9.63 6.55
CA ASN A 499 22.44 -8.85 5.84
C ASN A 499 22.31 -7.47 6.51
N PRO A 500 23.22 -6.52 6.19
CA PRO A 500 23.40 -5.31 6.98
C PRO A 500 22.43 -4.17 6.66
N TRP A 501 21.64 -4.25 5.59
CA TRP A 501 20.79 -3.15 5.14
C TRP A 501 19.31 -3.43 5.36
N PHE A 502 18.58 -2.44 5.87
CA PHE A 502 17.14 -2.52 6.02
C PHE A 502 16.41 -2.28 4.70
N TYR A 503 15.30 -3.02 4.54
CA TYR A 503 14.22 -2.63 3.65
C TYR A 503 12.85 -2.73 4.37
N ARG A 504 11.88 -2.02 3.83
CA ARG A 504 10.57 -1.80 4.44
C ARG A 504 9.43 -2.08 3.44
N GLY A 505 8.18 -2.10 3.94
CA GLY A 505 6.96 -2.07 3.16
C GLY A 505 6.48 -3.42 2.67
N GLY A 506 7.33 -4.22 2.07
CA GLY A 506 6.97 -5.51 1.49
C GLY A 506 6.51 -5.41 0.04
N MET A 507 6.54 -6.55 -0.66
CA MET A 507 6.17 -6.65 -2.06
C MET A 507 4.67 -6.86 -2.27
N PHE A 508 4.23 -6.60 -3.49
CA PHE A 508 2.87 -6.82 -4.00
C PHE A 508 2.29 -8.21 -3.73
N ASN A 509 3.10 -9.21 -3.48
CA ASN A 509 2.73 -10.61 -3.27
C ASN A 509 3.05 -11.14 -1.86
N ASN A 510 3.44 -10.29 -0.92
CA ASN A 510 3.72 -10.72 0.44
C ASN A 510 2.46 -10.89 1.30
N SER A 511 1.26 -10.57 0.76
CA SER A 511 0.01 -10.69 1.50
C SER A 511 0.09 -9.99 2.87
N MET A 512 -0.41 -10.61 3.93
CA MET A 512 -0.38 -10.07 5.29
C MET A 512 1.04 -9.84 5.87
N ALA A 513 2.10 -10.29 5.19
CA ALA A 513 3.47 -10.01 5.63
C ALA A 513 4.02 -8.69 5.08
N ALA A 514 3.33 -8.05 4.11
CA ALA A 514 3.61 -6.69 3.68
C ALA A 514 2.88 -5.69 4.57
N GLY A 515 3.45 -4.54 4.82
CA GLY A 515 2.80 -3.48 5.57
C GLY A 515 3.76 -2.38 6.00
N VAL A 516 3.19 -1.32 6.55
CA VAL A 516 3.94 -0.13 6.97
C VAL A 516 4.97 -0.45 8.06
N PHE A 517 4.69 -1.48 8.89
CA PHE A 517 5.56 -1.92 9.98
C PHE A 517 6.51 -3.06 9.57
N LYS A 518 6.46 -3.53 8.33
CA LYS A 518 7.41 -4.53 7.87
C LYS A 518 8.84 -4.01 8.00
N ILE A 519 9.68 -4.84 8.61
CA ILE A 519 11.13 -4.69 8.62
C ILE A 519 11.76 -5.97 8.09
N TYR A 520 12.75 -5.84 7.26
CA TYR A 520 13.52 -6.99 6.80
C TYR A 520 14.95 -6.57 6.47
N ASN A 521 15.82 -7.53 6.21
CA ASN A 521 17.22 -7.30 5.95
C ASN A 521 17.64 -7.79 4.56
N SER A 522 18.65 -7.17 4.00
CA SER A 522 19.14 -7.48 2.66
C SER A 522 20.66 -7.49 2.60
N SER A 523 21.15 -8.27 1.65
CA SER A 523 22.58 -8.40 1.31
C SER A 523 22.83 -8.26 -0.20
N GLY A 524 21.95 -7.62 -0.98
CA GLY A 524 22.17 -7.58 -2.42
C GLY A 524 21.25 -6.67 -3.22
N ILE A 525 21.39 -6.76 -4.53
CA ILE A 525 20.54 -6.12 -5.52
C ILE A 525 19.48 -7.12 -5.95
N TYR A 526 18.22 -6.77 -5.80
CA TYR A 526 17.10 -7.61 -6.21
C TYR A 526 16.17 -6.86 -7.16
N ALA A 527 15.49 -7.61 -8.03
CA ALA A 527 14.59 -7.05 -9.03
C ALA A 527 13.38 -6.33 -8.42
N ASP A 528 13.05 -6.67 -7.20
CA ASP A 528 11.87 -6.28 -6.44
C ASP A 528 12.16 -5.27 -5.32
N MET A 529 13.30 -4.56 -5.42
CA MET A 529 13.74 -3.53 -4.50
C MET A 529 13.65 -2.15 -5.14
N SER A 530 12.91 -1.25 -4.50
CA SER A 530 12.77 0.17 -4.84
C SER A 530 13.33 1.06 -3.73
N SER A 531 12.98 2.33 -3.75
CA SER A 531 13.33 3.32 -2.73
C SER A 531 12.39 4.52 -2.75
N ARG A 532 12.49 5.34 -1.71
CA ARG A 532 11.72 6.56 -1.56
C ARG A 532 12.62 7.71 -1.15
N PHE A 533 12.29 8.92 -1.61
CA PHE A 533 13.10 10.11 -1.38
C PHE A 533 12.44 11.07 -0.41
N VAL A 534 13.26 11.91 0.21
CA VAL A 534 12.89 12.88 1.22
C VAL A 534 13.51 14.24 0.87
N ILE A 535 12.79 15.31 1.19
CA ILE A 535 13.30 16.69 1.12
C ILE A 535 13.22 17.29 2.53
N THR A 536 14.36 17.78 3.01
CA THR A 536 14.43 18.64 4.20
C THR A 536 14.83 20.04 3.81
N ASN A 537 14.38 21.05 4.57
CA ASN A 537 14.67 22.47 4.33
C ASN A 537 15.62 23.02 5.40
#